data_bcab830226478f212a8098c206e91736
#
_entry.id   bcab830226478f212a8098c206e91736
#
_cell.length_a   1.000
_cell.length_b   1.000
_cell.length_c   1.000
_cell.angle_alpha   90.00
_cell.angle_beta   90.00
_cell.angle_gamma   90.00
#
_symmetry.space_group_name_H-M   'P 1'
#
loop_
_entity.id
_entity.type
_entity.pdbx_description
1 polymer ?
#
loop_
_entity_poly.entity_id
_entity_poly.type
_entity_poly.pdbx_seq_one_letter_code
_entity_poly.pdbx_strand_id
1 'polypeptide(L)'
;MPFNAVTVFAEFFKNKELLNSGIIMIVASIVFGAVSTFVPLYTVSLGFANAGIFLTIQAIAVVAARFYLRKYIPSDGMWHPKYMVSVLSLLVIASFVVAFGPQVGAIIFYGSAILIGMTQAMVYPTLTSYLSFVLPKVGRNMLLGLFIACADLGISLGGALMGPISDLVGFKWMYLICGMLVIVIMIMSFLKKPTPRPASSL
;
A
#
# COMPACT_ATOMS: atom_id res chain seq x y z
N MET A 1 -7.85 33.09 1.34
CA MET A 1 -7.51 32.91 -0.08
C MET A 1 -8.28 31.70 -0.60
N PRO A 2 -8.96 31.75 -1.74
CA PRO A 2 -9.59 30.58 -2.32
C PRO A 2 -8.49 29.55 -2.64
N PHE A 3 -8.64 28.32 -2.16
CA PHE A 3 -7.74 27.23 -2.46
C PHE A 3 -7.94 26.85 -3.95
N ASN A 4 -7.05 27.30 -4.83
CA ASN A 4 -7.00 26.85 -6.22
C ASN A 4 -6.26 25.52 -6.31
N ALA A 5 -6.61 24.66 -7.29
CA ALA A 5 -5.96 23.39 -7.50
C ALA A 5 -4.42 23.48 -7.54
N VAL A 6 -3.89 24.53 -8.14
CA VAL A 6 -2.43 24.82 -8.20
C VAL A 6 -1.82 25.03 -6.82
N THR A 7 -2.51 25.73 -5.91
CA THR A 7 -2.01 25.94 -4.54
C THR A 7 -2.02 24.65 -3.72
N VAL A 8 -2.99 23.76 -3.96
CA VAL A 8 -3.08 22.45 -3.30
C VAL A 8 -1.95 21.53 -3.75
N PHE A 9 -1.66 21.49 -5.06
CA PHE A 9 -0.50 20.76 -5.58
C PHE A 9 0.83 21.30 -5.05
N ALA A 10 1.00 22.62 -5.00
CA ALA A 10 2.20 23.23 -4.42
C ALA A 10 2.35 22.86 -2.93
N GLU A 11 1.26 22.85 -2.17
CA GLU A 11 1.26 22.49 -0.76
C GLU A 11 1.59 21.00 -0.54
N PHE A 12 1.16 20.11 -1.45
CA PHE A 12 1.53 18.69 -1.41
C PHE A 12 3.04 18.48 -1.41
N PHE A 13 3.76 19.17 -2.29
CA PHE A 13 5.21 19.05 -2.39
C PHE A 13 5.96 19.77 -1.27
N LYS A 14 5.37 20.82 -0.69
CA LYS A 14 5.95 21.55 0.46
C LYS A 14 5.78 20.79 1.78
N ASN A 15 4.68 20.06 1.94
CA ASN A 15 4.39 19.33 3.17
C ASN A 15 5.07 17.96 3.17
N LYS A 16 6.20 17.87 3.87
CA LYS A 16 7.01 16.62 3.95
C LYS A 16 6.21 15.42 4.46
N GLU A 17 5.25 15.63 5.36
CA GLU A 17 4.44 14.55 5.93
C GLU A 17 3.47 13.98 4.89
N LEU A 18 2.84 14.86 4.14
CA LEU A 18 1.94 14.48 3.05
C LEU A 18 2.70 13.81 1.90
N LEU A 19 3.85 14.37 1.53
CA LEU A 19 4.69 13.81 0.47
C LEU A 19 5.19 12.40 0.83
N ASN A 20 5.75 12.22 2.03
CA ASN A 20 6.23 10.92 2.47
C ASN A 20 5.10 9.87 2.55
N SER A 21 3.95 10.26 3.11
CA SER A 21 2.78 9.37 3.18
C SER A 21 2.23 9.05 1.79
N GLY A 22 2.25 10.02 0.88
CA GLY A 22 1.87 9.85 -0.52
C GLY A 22 2.78 8.85 -1.26
N ILE A 23 4.10 8.97 -1.09
CA ILE A 23 5.08 8.04 -1.69
C ILE A 23 4.85 6.60 -1.17
N ILE A 24 4.68 6.43 0.14
CA ILE A 24 4.39 5.11 0.73
C ILE A 24 3.10 4.55 0.12
N MET A 25 2.07 5.39 0.01
CA MET A 25 0.78 4.98 -0.54
C MET A 25 0.88 4.61 -2.01
N ILE A 26 1.56 5.41 -2.84
CA ILE A 26 1.76 5.12 -4.27
C ILE A 26 2.45 3.76 -4.45
N VAL A 27 3.57 3.52 -3.76
CA VAL A 27 4.33 2.28 -3.94
C VAL A 27 3.56 1.06 -3.43
N ALA A 28 2.88 1.15 -2.28
CA ALA A 28 2.03 0.07 -1.81
C ALA A 28 0.89 -0.21 -2.80
N SER A 29 0.28 0.85 -3.35
CA SER A 29 -0.80 0.75 -4.33
C SER A 29 -0.33 0.20 -5.69
N ILE A 30 0.92 0.44 -6.10
CA ILE A 30 1.53 -0.22 -7.27
C ILE A 30 1.47 -1.74 -7.11
N VAL A 31 1.82 -2.25 -5.94
CA VAL A 31 1.76 -3.70 -5.67
C VAL A 31 0.32 -4.21 -5.70
N PHE A 32 -0.62 -3.48 -5.09
CA PHE A 32 -2.04 -3.85 -5.11
C PHE A 32 -2.61 -3.84 -6.54
N GLY A 33 -2.24 -2.84 -7.35
CA GLY A 33 -2.60 -2.75 -8.77
C GLY A 33 -2.00 -3.89 -9.58
N ALA A 34 -0.71 -4.20 -9.38
CA ALA A 34 -0.05 -5.32 -10.03
C ALA A 34 -0.73 -6.67 -9.69
N VAL A 35 -1.08 -6.88 -8.43
CA VAL A 35 -1.79 -8.10 -8.00
C VAL A 35 -3.16 -8.19 -8.66
N SER A 36 -3.96 -7.14 -8.61
CA SER A 36 -5.32 -7.13 -9.18
C SER A 36 -5.33 -7.38 -10.68
N THR A 37 -4.31 -6.85 -11.40
CA THR A 37 -4.22 -6.92 -12.85
C THR A 37 -3.56 -8.23 -13.33
N PHE A 38 -2.47 -8.66 -12.68
CA PHE A 38 -1.63 -9.73 -13.22
C PHE A 38 -1.79 -11.09 -12.54
N VAL A 39 -2.40 -11.20 -11.36
CA VAL A 39 -2.73 -12.50 -10.77
C VAL A 39 -3.63 -13.32 -11.71
N PRO A 40 -4.68 -12.77 -12.36
CA PRO A 40 -5.46 -13.53 -13.33
C PRO A 40 -4.62 -14.13 -14.46
N LEU A 41 -3.72 -13.35 -15.04
CA LEU A 41 -2.84 -13.81 -16.11
C LEU A 41 -1.80 -14.82 -15.60
N TYR A 42 -1.25 -14.57 -14.41
CA TYR A 42 -0.26 -15.44 -13.80
C TYR A 42 -0.86 -16.82 -13.47
N THR A 43 -2.07 -16.88 -12.92
CA THR A 43 -2.74 -18.17 -12.62
C THR A 43 -3.03 -18.99 -13.86
N VAL A 44 -3.35 -18.35 -15.00
CA VAL A 44 -3.48 -19.04 -16.30
C VAL A 44 -2.14 -19.68 -16.72
N SER A 45 -1.03 -18.95 -16.56
CA SER A 45 0.30 -19.48 -16.89
C SER A 45 0.76 -20.62 -15.98
N LEU A 46 0.25 -20.67 -14.74
CA LEU A 46 0.57 -21.73 -13.78
C LEU A 46 -0.22 -23.02 -14.00
N GLY A 47 -1.42 -22.96 -14.59
CA GLY A 47 -2.26 -24.10 -14.93
C GLY A 47 -2.93 -24.81 -13.76
N PHE A 48 -2.50 -24.58 -12.51
CA PHE A 48 -3.07 -25.23 -11.30
C PHE A 48 -3.81 -24.27 -10.37
N ALA A 49 -3.68 -22.96 -10.58
CA ALA A 49 -4.25 -21.94 -9.72
C ALA A 49 -5.46 -21.24 -10.38
N ASN A 50 -6.36 -20.74 -9.54
CA ASN A 50 -7.56 -20.01 -9.97
C ASN A 50 -7.54 -18.57 -9.43
N ALA A 51 -7.59 -17.61 -10.34
CA ALA A 51 -7.59 -16.19 -10.00
C ALA A 51 -8.79 -15.77 -9.15
N GLY A 52 -9.97 -16.30 -9.45
CA GLY A 52 -11.19 -16.00 -8.70
C GLY A 52 -11.07 -16.40 -7.24
N ILE A 53 -10.50 -17.57 -6.96
CA ILE A 53 -10.24 -18.04 -5.59
C ILE A 53 -9.24 -17.10 -4.90
N PHE A 54 -8.14 -16.74 -5.55
CA PHE A 54 -7.12 -15.84 -4.99
C PHE A 54 -7.72 -14.48 -4.62
N LEU A 55 -8.41 -13.84 -5.56
CA LEU A 55 -9.00 -12.51 -5.34
C LEU A 55 -10.14 -12.54 -4.31
N THR A 56 -10.90 -13.63 -4.24
CA THR A 56 -11.93 -13.81 -3.21
C THR A 56 -11.31 -13.94 -1.82
N ILE A 57 -10.25 -14.75 -1.67
CA ILE A 57 -9.50 -14.87 -0.40
C ILE A 57 -8.94 -13.52 0.01
N GLN A 58 -8.34 -12.77 -0.93
CA GLN A 58 -7.84 -11.42 -0.68
C GLN A 58 -8.95 -10.49 -0.20
N ALA A 59 -10.10 -10.47 -0.87
CA ALA A 59 -11.24 -9.62 -0.50
C ALA A 59 -11.78 -9.96 0.90
N ILE A 60 -11.93 -11.24 1.21
CA ILE A 60 -12.34 -11.71 2.54
C ILE A 60 -11.30 -11.27 3.58
N ALA A 61 -10.01 -11.41 3.29
CA ALA A 61 -8.94 -10.98 4.18
C ALA A 61 -8.97 -9.46 4.44
N VAL A 62 -9.25 -8.64 3.41
CA VAL A 62 -9.42 -7.18 3.57
C VAL A 62 -10.57 -6.87 4.54
N VAL A 63 -11.72 -7.49 4.34
CA VAL A 63 -12.90 -7.27 5.17
C VAL A 63 -12.64 -7.73 6.61
N ALA A 64 -12.15 -8.95 6.78
CA ALA A 64 -11.84 -9.50 8.10
C ALA A 64 -10.79 -8.65 8.83
N ALA A 65 -9.71 -8.25 8.16
CA ALA A 65 -8.68 -7.41 8.75
C ALA A 65 -9.23 -6.04 9.19
N ARG A 66 -10.12 -5.43 8.43
CA ARG A 66 -10.79 -4.17 8.82
C ARG A 66 -11.62 -4.30 10.09
N PHE A 67 -12.29 -5.44 10.29
CA PHE A 67 -13.07 -5.66 11.51
C PHE A 67 -12.18 -5.99 12.72
N TYR A 68 -11.25 -6.93 12.57
CA TYR A 68 -10.48 -7.46 13.70
C TYR A 68 -9.25 -6.61 14.03
N LEU A 69 -8.59 -6.01 13.03
CA LEU A 69 -7.34 -5.28 13.24
C LEU A 69 -7.53 -3.78 13.40
N ARG A 70 -8.74 -3.24 13.23
CA ARG A 70 -9.03 -1.81 13.42
C ARG A 70 -8.55 -1.26 14.76
N LYS A 71 -8.66 -2.04 15.83
CA LYS A 71 -8.23 -1.66 17.18
C LYS A 71 -6.72 -1.47 17.33
N TYR A 72 -5.93 -2.03 16.43
CA TYR A 72 -4.46 -1.92 16.44
C TYR A 72 -3.95 -0.76 15.58
N ILE A 73 -4.82 -0.09 14.80
CA ILE A 73 -4.42 1.04 13.97
C ILE A 73 -4.16 2.24 14.88
N PRO A 74 -2.92 2.81 14.86
CA PRO A 74 -2.61 3.98 15.66
C PRO A 74 -3.48 5.18 15.22
N SER A 75 -4.14 5.82 16.18
CA SER A 75 -5.02 6.97 15.95
C SER A 75 -4.69 8.15 16.87
N ASP A 76 -3.44 8.26 17.28
CA ASP A 76 -2.93 9.27 18.20
C ASP A 76 -2.24 10.46 17.47
N GLY A 77 -2.22 10.45 16.15
CA GLY A 77 -1.58 11.49 15.34
C GLY A 77 -0.05 11.44 15.36
N MET A 78 0.55 10.41 15.95
CA MET A 78 1.99 10.21 15.96
C MET A 78 2.42 9.23 14.87
N TRP A 79 3.64 9.44 14.35
CA TRP A 79 4.23 8.48 13.43
C TRP A 79 4.78 7.28 14.19
N HIS A 80 4.28 6.08 13.89
CA HIS A 80 4.71 4.82 14.48
C HIS A 80 5.55 4.00 13.49
N PRO A 81 6.90 4.22 13.42
CA PRO A 81 7.74 3.54 12.43
C PRO A 81 7.70 2.02 12.57
N LYS A 82 7.72 1.50 13.79
CA LYS A 82 7.67 0.04 14.04
C LYS A 82 6.39 -0.59 13.50
N TYR A 83 5.25 0.07 13.71
CA TYR A 83 3.98 -0.40 13.19
C TYR A 83 3.94 -0.38 11.67
N MET A 84 4.37 0.72 11.04
CA MET A 84 4.39 0.84 9.58
C MET A 84 5.34 -0.19 8.95
N VAL A 85 6.53 -0.39 9.54
CA VAL A 85 7.46 -1.43 9.10
C VAL A 85 6.83 -2.82 9.22
N SER A 86 6.13 -3.13 10.32
CA SER A 86 5.44 -4.41 10.50
C SER A 86 4.37 -4.63 9.43
N VAL A 87 3.58 -3.60 9.09
CA VAL A 87 2.55 -3.69 8.03
C VAL A 87 3.19 -3.84 6.65
N LEU A 88 4.23 -3.07 6.33
CA LEU A 88 4.93 -3.16 5.05
C LEU A 88 5.72 -4.47 4.91
N SER A 89 6.23 -5.04 6.00
CA SER A 89 6.90 -6.36 5.95
C SER A 89 5.96 -7.47 5.52
N LEU A 90 4.67 -7.40 5.89
CA LEU A 90 3.65 -8.34 5.38
C LEU A 90 3.52 -8.24 3.87
N LEU A 91 3.59 -7.04 3.30
CA LEU A 91 3.52 -6.84 1.84
C LEU A 91 4.78 -7.35 1.13
N VAL A 92 5.95 -7.14 1.74
CA VAL A 92 7.21 -7.72 1.24
C VAL A 92 7.11 -9.24 1.20
N ILE A 93 6.76 -9.87 2.32
CA ILE A 93 6.61 -11.33 2.42
C ILE A 93 5.58 -11.81 1.40
N ALA A 94 4.44 -11.15 1.30
CA ALA A 94 3.39 -11.49 0.34
C ALA A 94 3.90 -11.45 -1.11
N SER A 95 4.64 -10.41 -1.49
CA SER A 95 5.22 -10.29 -2.85
C SER A 95 6.19 -11.41 -3.16
N PHE A 96 7.05 -11.78 -2.20
CA PHE A 96 7.96 -12.92 -2.35
C PHE A 96 7.18 -14.25 -2.42
N VAL A 97 6.13 -14.41 -1.61
CA VAL A 97 5.30 -15.61 -1.62
C VAL A 97 4.50 -15.73 -2.93
N VAL A 98 4.01 -14.64 -3.52
CA VAL A 98 3.41 -14.66 -4.86
C VAL A 98 4.43 -15.12 -5.90
N ALA A 99 5.69 -14.65 -5.80
CA ALA A 99 6.73 -14.98 -6.77
C ALA A 99 7.21 -16.45 -6.69
N PHE A 100 7.35 -17.00 -5.49
CA PHE A 100 7.92 -18.33 -5.25
C PHE A 100 6.87 -19.39 -4.82
N GLY A 101 5.74 -18.97 -4.29
CA GLY A 101 4.68 -19.84 -3.80
C GLY A 101 4.21 -20.89 -4.79
N PRO A 102 4.07 -20.57 -6.10
CA PRO A 102 3.71 -21.57 -7.11
C PRO A 102 4.65 -22.77 -7.20
N GLN A 103 5.92 -22.60 -6.86
CA GLN A 103 6.92 -23.68 -6.86
C GLN A 103 6.80 -24.59 -5.63
N VAL A 104 6.21 -24.08 -4.55
CA VAL A 104 6.03 -24.80 -3.29
C VAL A 104 4.66 -25.47 -3.21
N GLY A 105 3.63 -24.82 -3.77
CA GLY A 105 2.28 -25.39 -3.85
C GLY A 105 1.16 -24.33 -3.78
N ALA A 106 -0.02 -24.74 -4.21
CA ALA A 106 -1.20 -23.86 -4.29
C ALA A 106 -1.58 -23.23 -2.94
N ILE A 107 -1.45 -23.96 -1.83
CA ILE A 107 -1.82 -23.47 -0.50
C ILE A 107 -0.97 -22.25 -0.12
N ILE A 108 0.35 -22.31 -0.37
CA ILE A 108 1.26 -21.19 -0.07
C ILE A 108 0.97 -19.99 -0.98
N PHE A 109 0.71 -20.26 -2.27
CA PHE A 109 0.32 -19.21 -3.21
C PHE A 109 -0.96 -18.49 -2.74
N TYR A 110 -2.02 -19.21 -2.38
CA TYR A 110 -3.26 -18.61 -1.86
C TYR A 110 -3.07 -17.94 -0.48
N GLY A 111 -2.12 -18.41 0.34
CA GLY A 111 -1.73 -17.77 1.60
C GLY A 111 -1.24 -16.35 1.41
N SER A 112 -0.57 -16.04 0.29
CA SER A 112 -0.16 -14.67 -0.03
C SER A 112 -1.33 -13.69 -0.21
N ALA A 113 -2.48 -14.17 -0.69
CA ALA A 113 -3.68 -13.36 -0.84
C ALA A 113 -4.17 -12.82 0.52
N ILE A 114 -4.04 -13.61 1.58
CA ILE A 114 -4.38 -13.20 2.94
C ILE A 114 -3.45 -12.06 3.39
N LEU A 115 -2.14 -12.22 3.19
CA LEU A 115 -1.15 -11.21 3.58
C LEU A 115 -1.34 -9.89 2.83
N ILE A 116 -1.62 -9.96 1.52
CA ILE A 116 -1.92 -8.78 0.70
C ILE A 116 -3.18 -8.09 1.20
N GLY A 117 -4.26 -8.84 1.44
CA GLY A 117 -5.52 -8.31 1.94
C GLY A 117 -5.36 -7.64 3.31
N MET A 118 -4.63 -8.25 4.24
CA MET A 118 -4.31 -7.66 5.54
C MET A 118 -3.56 -6.33 5.39
N THR A 119 -2.51 -6.29 4.56
CA THR A 119 -1.74 -5.08 4.33
C THR A 119 -2.60 -3.97 3.71
N GLN A 120 -3.39 -4.30 2.69
CA GLN A 120 -4.30 -3.37 2.03
C GLN A 120 -5.31 -2.77 3.01
N ALA A 121 -5.82 -3.57 3.94
CA ALA A 121 -6.76 -3.12 4.98
C ALA A 121 -6.12 -2.16 5.98
N MET A 122 -4.80 -2.23 6.20
CA MET A 122 -4.11 -1.50 7.28
C MET A 122 -3.37 -0.25 6.77
N VAL A 123 -2.71 -0.29 5.60
CA VAL A 123 -1.88 0.82 5.10
C VAL A 123 -2.70 2.10 4.93
N TYR A 124 -3.81 2.02 4.19
CA TYR A 124 -4.63 3.18 3.89
C TYR A 124 -5.20 3.87 5.15
N PRO A 125 -5.90 3.17 6.07
CA PRO A 125 -6.43 3.80 7.26
C PRO A 125 -5.35 4.37 8.18
N THR A 126 -4.19 3.71 8.29
CA THR A 126 -3.08 4.17 9.10
C THR A 126 -2.54 5.51 8.61
N LEU A 127 -2.27 5.61 7.31
CA LEU A 127 -1.75 6.85 6.72
C LEU A 127 -2.80 7.97 6.74
N THR A 128 -4.06 7.65 6.46
CA THR A 128 -5.17 8.62 6.51
C THR A 128 -5.39 9.13 7.93
N SER A 129 -5.39 8.23 8.94
CA SER A 129 -5.49 8.60 10.35
C SER A 129 -4.35 9.54 10.74
N TYR A 130 -3.10 9.17 10.46
CA TYR A 130 -1.94 10.01 10.72
C TYR A 130 -2.06 11.40 10.08
N LEU A 131 -2.36 11.47 8.78
CA LEU A 131 -2.48 12.74 8.05
C LEU A 131 -3.64 13.60 8.57
N SER A 132 -4.72 12.99 9.05
CA SER A 132 -5.86 13.75 9.60
C SER A 132 -5.50 14.58 10.84
N PHE A 133 -4.47 14.19 11.59
CA PHE A 133 -3.98 14.93 12.75
C PHE A 133 -2.88 15.93 12.40
N VAL A 134 -2.01 15.59 11.45
CA VAL A 134 -0.80 16.39 11.14
C VAL A 134 -1.08 17.49 10.13
N LEU A 135 -2.06 17.32 9.24
CA LEU A 135 -2.39 18.32 8.24
C LEU A 135 -3.10 19.53 8.85
N PRO A 136 -2.83 20.76 8.32
CA PRO A 136 -3.49 21.99 8.77
C PRO A 136 -5.01 21.88 8.63
N LYS A 137 -5.75 22.45 9.58
CA LYS A 137 -7.24 22.40 9.57
C LYS A 137 -7.83 23.02 8.29
N VAL A 138 -7.21 24.12 7.83
CA VAL A 138 -7.61 24.80 6.58
C VAL A 138 -7.10 23.97 5.39
N GLY A 139 -8.02 23.56 4.51
CA GLY A 139 -7.70 22.76 3.32
C GLY A 139 -7.43 21.27 3.56
N ARG A 140 -7.58 20.77 4.78
CA ARG A 140 -7.29 19.36 5.13
C ARG A 140 -8.01 18.36 4.21
N ASN A 141 -9.28 18.58 3.94
CA ASN A 141 -10.07 17.66 3.10
C ASN A 141 -9.54 17.62 1.65
N MET A 142 -9.05 18.74 1.12
CA MET A 142 -8.45 18.78 -0.21
C MET A 142 -7.11 18.04 -0.23
N LEU A 143 -6.27 18.22 0.80
CA LEU A 143 -4.99 17.52 0.92
C LEU A 143 -5.18 16.01 1.13
N LEU A 144 -6.19 15.60 1.89
CA LEU A 144 -6.57 14.20 2.03
C LEU A 144 -7.12 13.63 0.69
N GLY A 145 -7.89 14.42 -0.06
CA GLY A 145 -8.33 14.04 -1.40
C GLY A 145 -7.15 13.79 -2.35
N LEU A 146 -6.11 14.64 -2.28
CA LEU A 146 -4.90 14.44 -3.07
C LEU A 146 -4.11 13.20 -2.64
N PHE A 147 -4.08 12.90 -1.32
CA PHE A 147 -3.53 11.65 -0.82
C PHE A 147 -4.31 10.41 -1.33
N ILE A 148 -5.64 10.49 -1.43
CA ILE A 148 -6.45 9.42 -2.03
C ILE A 148 -6.09 9.25 -3.51
N ALA A 149 -5.93 10.36 -4.24
CA ALA A 149 -5.50 10.32 -5.64
C ALA A 149 -4.12 9.66 -5.81
N CYS A 150 -3.21 9.74 -4.81
CA CYS A 150 -1.97 8.98 -4.81
C CYS A 150 -2.20 7.46 -4.80
N ALA A 151 -3.23 6.98 -4.07
CA ALA A 151 -3.57 5.56 -4.08
C ALA A 151 -4.06 5.10 -5.46
N ASP A 152 -4.96 5.88 -6.08
CA ASP A 152 -5.49 5.57 -7.40
C ASP A 152 -4.40 5.63 -8.48
N LEU A 153 -3.52 6.63 -8.39
CA LEU A 153 -2.34 6.72 -9.26
C LEU A 153 -1.44 5.49 -9.10
N GLY A 154 -1.19 5.04 -7.87
CA GLY A 154 -0.38 3.85 -7.62
C GLY A 154 -1.01 2.59 -8.23
N ILE A 155 -2.32 2.37 -8.06
CA ILE A 155 -3.03 1.23 -8.66
C ILE A 155 -2.91 1.28 -10.20
N SER A 156 -3.13 2.45 -10.80
CA SER A 156 -3.03 2.63 -12.25
C SER A 156 -1.61 2.38 -12.77
N LEU A 157 -0.59 2.89 -12.06
CA LEU A 157 0.81 2.64 -12.38
C LEU A 157 1.17 1.16 -12.22
N GLY A 158 0.60 0.46 -11.22
CA GLY A 158 0.77 -0.98 -11.04
C GLY A 158 0.28 -1.78 -12.24
N GLY A 159 -0.87 -1.41 -12.82
CA GLY A 159 -1.33 -2.00 -14.07
C GLY A 159 -0.48 -1.62 -15.29
N ALA A 160 -0.16 -0.34 -15.44
CA ALA A 160 0.49 0.17 -16.64
C ALA A 160 1.99 -0.15 -16.72
N LEU A 161 2.73 -0.03 -15.59
CA LEU A 161 4.19 -0.24 -15.60
C LEU A 161 4.58 -1.70 -15.45
N MET A 162 3.80 -2.48 -14.69
CA MET A 162 4.14 -3.88 -14.43
C MET A 162 3.84 -4.79 -15.63
N GLY A 163 2.98 -4.35 -16.57
CA GLY A 163 2.72 -5.07 -17.82
C GLY A 163 3.99 -5.29 -18.65
N PRO A 164 4.62 -4.22 -19.17
CA PRO A 164 5.88 -4.34 -19.91
C PRO A 164 6.99 -5.08 -19.14
N ILE A 165 7.04 -4.90 -17.81
CA ILE A 165 8.01 -5.63 -16.98
C ILE A 165 7.69 -7.13 -16.97
N SER A 166 6.41 -7.50 -16.82
CA SER A 166 6.02 -8.92 -16.85
C SER A 166 6.28 -9.58 -18.19
N ASP A 167 6.15 -8.83 -19.29
CA ASP A 167 6.44 -9.34 -20.64
C ASP A 167 7.93 -9.56 -20.88
N LEU A 168 8.78 -8.71 -20.29
CA LEU A 168 10.24 -8.79 -20.44
C LEU A 168 10.87 -9.86 -19.55
N VAL A 169 10.46 -9.94 -18.27
CA VAL A 169 11.15 -10.78 -17.27
C VAL A 169 10.26 -11.88 -16.68
N GLY A 170 8.99 -11.90 -17.02
CA GLY A 170 7.99 -12.84 -16.49
C GLY A 170 7.41 -12.43 -15.13
N PHE A 171 6.26 -13.01 -14.80
CA PHE A 171 5.48 -12.67 -13.60
C PHE A 171 6.27 -12.84 -12.29
N LYS A 172 7.07 -13.89 -12.19
CA LYS A 172 7.90 -14.15 -11.00
C LYS A 172 8.80 -12.97 -10.67
N TRP A 173 9.57 -12.50 -11.65
CA TRP A 173 10.51 -11.39 -11.46
C TRP A 173 9.79 -10.06 -11.25
N MET A 174 8.66 -9.86 -11.93
CA MET A 174 7.81 -8.68 -11.71
C MET A 174 7.39 -8.57 -10.22
N TYR A 175 6.91 -9.67 -9.59
CA TYR A 175 6.54 -9.64 -8.17
C TYR A 175 7.75 -9.48 -7.24
N LEU A 176 8.93 -9.97 -7.62
CA LEU A 176 10.16 -9.69 -6.88
C LEU A 176 10.52 -8.20 -6.92
N ILE A 177 10.39 -7.55 -8.09
CA ILE A 177 10.58 -6.09 -8.23
C ILE A 177 9.58 -5.35 -7.35
N CYS A 178 8.32 -5.75 -7.34
CA CYS A 178 7.31 -5.22 -6.42
C CYS A 178 7.77 -5.32 -4.95
N GLY A 179 8.24 -6.47 -4.53
CA GLY A 179 8.78 -6.69 -3.18
C GLY A 179 9.97 -5.78 -2.85
N MET A 180 10.90 -5.59 -3.80
CA MET A 180 12.05 -4.70 -3.64
C MET A 180 11.61 -3.23 -3.50
N LEU A 181 10.63 -2.77 -4.27
CA LEU A 181 10.07 -1.43 -4.13
C LEU A 181 9.47 -1.21 -2.72
N VAL A 182 8.77 -2.22 -2.19
CA VAL A 182 8.23 -2.14 -0.83
C VAL A 182 9.34 -2.12 0.22
N ILE A 183 10.44 -2.84 0.04
CA ILE A 183 11.61 -2.78 0.95
C ILE A 183 12.16 -1.35 1.00
N VAL A 184 12.28 -0.67 -0.14
CA VAL A 184 12.76 0.72 -0.18
C VAL A 184 11.89 1.64 0.66
N ILE A 185 10.56 1.60 0.48
CA ILE A 185 9.66 2.45 1.29
C ILE A 185 9.59 2.01 2.76
N MET A 186 9.80 0.74 3.05
CA MET A 186 9.89 0.24 4.42
C MET A 186 11.10 0.84 5.15
N ILE A 187 12.26 0.89 4.49
CA ILE A 187 13.47 1.55 5.02
C ILE A 187 13.22 3.05 5.22
N MET A 188 12.62 3.74 4.23
CA MET A 188 12.25 5.15 4.35
C MET A 188 11.31 5.39 5.55
N SER A 189 10.32 4.52 5.74
CA SER A 189 9.38 4.60 6.86
C SER A 189 10.06 4.41 8.22
N PHE A 190 11.06 3.55 8.28
CA PHE A 190 11.85 3.30 9.50
C PHE A 190 12.74 4.49 9.85
N LEU A 191 13.39 5.08 8.85
CA LEU A 191 14.28 6.24 9.03
C LEU A 191 13.53 7.54 9.36
N LYS A 192 12.22 7.59 9.13
CA LYS A 192 11.39 8.74 9.45
C LYS A 192 11.30 8.90 10.97
N LYS A 193 11.78 10.03 11.48
CA LYS A 193 11.69 10.37 12.91
C LYS A 193 10.23 10.52 13.36
N PRO A 194 9.90 10.10 14.59
CA PRO A 194 8.58 10.35 15.18
C PRO A 194 8.30 11.85 15.20
N THR A 195 7.14 12.26 14.70
CA THR A 195 6.71 13.67 14.80
C THR A 195 6.29 13.97 16.23
N PRO A 196 6.66 15.15 16.79
CA PRO A 196 6.15 15.59 18.10
C PRO A 196 4.61 15.67 18.06
N ARG A 197 3.97 15.41 19.21
CA ARG A 197 2.51 15.57 19.35
C ARG A 197 2.09 16.95 18.85
N PRO A 198 1.07 17.04 17.97
CA PRO A 198 0.53 18.35 17.61
C PRO A 198 -0.03 19.03 18.87
N ALA A 199 0.34 20.29 19.08
CA ALA A 199 -0.01 21.10 20.26
C ALA A 199 -1.53 21.40 20.42
N SER A 200 -2.39 20.80 19.63
CA SER A 200 -3.84 21.02 19.61
C SER A 200 -4.65 19.98 20.42
N SER A 201 -4.01 19.22 21.31
CA SER A 201 -4.67 18.25 22.20
C SER A 201 -4.68 18.69 23.68
N LEU A 202 -4.52 19.99 23.93
CA LEU A 202 -4.79 20.63 25.23
C LEU A 202 -6.01 21.52 25.13
#